data_13ede16328b3bda77550214b93de7d78
#
_entry.id   13ede16328b3bda77550214b93de7d78
#
_cell.length_a   1.000
_cell.length_b   1.000
_cell.length_c   1.000
_cell.angle_alpha   90.00
_cell.angle_beta   90.00
_cell.angle_gamma   90.00
#
_symmetry.space_group_name_H-M   'P 1'
#
loop_
_entity.id
_entity.type
_entity.pdbx_description
1 polymer ?
#
loop_
_entity_poly.entity_id
_entity_poly.type
_entity_poly.pdbx_seq_one_letter_code
_entity_poly.pdbx_strand_id
1 'polypeptide(L)'
;DSEFELSKSYKPNKADWLDGTWTGFKTASFDARRGKTSSNEKDIKLIAKEIHSIPDEFTPHKRIKKIYNDRYQSIVNEKNIDWATAEALAFASLLADGYGVRLSGQDVGRGTFSHRHAVLYDQENEERFVPLRHFRKKQGLFEIVDSFLSEFGVLGFEYGYSQADPKTLVIWEAQFGDFSNGAQTIIDQFITTGERKWLRMS
;
A
#
# COMPACT_ATOMS: atom_id res chain seq x y z
N ASP A 1 11.19 31.32 8.25
CA ASP A 1 10.77 32.59 8.88
C ASP A 1 9.41 33.07 8.38
N SER A 2 9.07 32.96 7.05
CA SER A 2 7.76 33.41 6.53
C SER A 2 6.57 32.65 7.14
N GLU A 3 6.67 31.33 7.30
CA GLU A 3 5.62 30.51 7.91
C GLU A 3 5.43 30.83 9.40
N PHE A 4 6.51 31.17 10.08
CA PHE A 4 6.43 31.59 11.47
C PHE A 4 5.68 32.95 11.61
N GLU A 5 5.89 33.91 10.71
CA GLU A 5 5.15 35.16 10.71
C GLU A 5 3.67 34.95 10.37
N LEU A 6 3.37 34.07 9.41
CA LEU A 6 1.99 33.65 9.07
C LEU A 6 1.29 33.00 10.27
N SER A 7 1.99 32.17 11.03
CA SER A 7 1.44 31.47 12.19
C SER A 7 0.93 32.42 13.28
N LYS A 8 1.50 33.63 13.42
CA LYS A 8 1.08 34.61 14.41
C LYS A 8 -0.34 35.17 14.18
N SER A 9 -0.78 35.18 12.94
CA SER A 9 -2.12 35.64 12.54
C SER A 9 -3.10 34.50 12.29
N TYR A 10 -2.63 33.24 12.29
CA TYR A 10 -3.45 32.07 12.02
C TYR A 10 -4.46 31.83 13.15
N LYS A 11 -5.71 31.71 12.78
CA LYS A 11 -6.81 31.35 13.69
C LYS A 11 -7.45 30.06 13.19
N PRO A 12 -7.24 28.92 13.87
CA PRO A 12 -7.87 27.69 13.47
C PRO A 12 -9.39 27.82 13.49
N ASN A 13 -10.04 27.34 12.43
CA ASN A 13 -11.48 27.19 12.42
C ASN A 13 -11.87 25.79 12.91
N LYS A 14 -13.15 25.54 13.16
CA LYS A 14 -13.64 24.28 13.76
C LYS A 14 -13.40 23.04 12.92
N ALA A 15 -13.04 23.19 11.65
CA ALA A 15 -12.96 22.10 10.68
C ALA A 15 -11.55 21.93 10.08
N ASP A 16 -10.53 22.64 10.59
CA ASP A 16 -9.19 22.64 10.00
C ASP A 16 -8.60 21.23 9.81
N TRP A 17 -8.85 20.32 10.74
CA TRP A 17 -8.38 18.93 10.60
C TRP A 17 -9.13 18.08 9.56
N LEU A 18 -10.24 18.58 9.01
CA LEU A 18 -11.01 17.97 7.93
C LEU A 18 -10.79 18.67 6.59
N ASP A 19 -9.92 19.67 6.55
CA ASP A 19 -9.54 20.38 5.35
C ASP A 19 -8.40 19.67 4.58
N GLY A 20 -7.96 20.25 3.49
CA GLY A 20 -6.89 19.71 2.66
C GLY A 20 -7.29 18.39 2.00
N THR A 21 -6.53 17.33 2.22
CA THR A 21 -6.75 16.02 1.61
C THR A 21 -8.05 15.33 2.07
N TRP A 22 -8.60 15.75 3.23
CA TRP A 22 -9.86 15.26 3.78
C TRP A 22 -11.09 16.01 3.25
N THR A 23 -10.91 17.09 2.49
CA THR A 23 -12.01 17.88 1.97
C THR A 23 -12.93 17.04 1.08
N GLY A 24 -14.24 17.11 1.37
CA GLY A 24 -15.26 16.40 0.59
C GLY A 24 -15.56 14.97 1.02
N PHE A 25 -14.79 14.38 1.94
CA PHE A 25 -15.16 13.10 2.55
C PHE A 25 -16.42 13.24 3.39
N LYS A 26 -17.32 12.26 3.27
CA LYS A 26 -18.59 12.21 4.01
C LYS A 26 -18.79 10.80 4.54
N THR A 27 -19.50 10.69 5.65
CA THR A 27 -19.94 9.39 6.15
C THR A 27 -20.80 8.69 5.10
N ALA A 28 -20.50 7.42 4.82
CA ALA A 28 -21.27 6.63 3.88
C ALA A 28 -22.73 6.49 4.37
N SER A 29 -23.69 6.69 3.44
CA SER A 29 -25.09 6.35 3.72
C SER A 29 -25.24 4.84 3.98
N PHE A 30 -26.32 4.44 4.66
CA PHE A 30 -26.54 3.03 4.98
C PHE A 30 -26.46 2.12 3.75
N ASP A 31 -27.02 2.56 2.62
CA ASP A 31 -27.07 1.79 1.37
C ASP A 31 -25.70 1.76 0.65
N ALA A 32 -24.83 2.75 0.88
CA ALA A 32 -23.50 2.84 0.29
C ALA A 32 -22.39 2.11 1.08
N ARG A 33 -22.72 1.51 2.24
CA ARG A 33 -21.73 0.78 3.07
C ARG A 33 -21.22 -0.50 2.42
N ARG A 34 -21.90 -1.02 1.41
CA ARG A 34 -21.46 -2.17 0.61
C ARG A 34 -21.11 -1.69 -0.79
N GLY A 35 -19.89 -1.24 -0.96
CA GLY A 35 -19.37 -0.84 -2.28
C GLY A 35 -19.15 -2.05 -3.20
N LYS A 36 -19.16 -1.79 -4.51
CA LYS A 36 -18.69 -2.76 -5.51
C LYS A 36 -17.16 -2.81 -5.48
N THR A 37 -16.61 -3.94 -5.06
CA THR A 37 -15.16 -4.15 -4.91
C THR A 37 -14.54 -4.97 -6.05
N SER A 38 -15.35 -5.42 -7.02
CA SER A 38 -14.88 -6.20 -8.16
C SER A 38 -14.34 -5.31 -9.26
N SER A 39 -13.23 -5.72 -9.85
CA SER A 39 -12.66 -5.11 -11.06
C SER A 39 -13.12 -5.84 -12.33
N ASN A 40 -12.98 -5.19 -13.48
CA ASN A 40 -13.30 -5.78 -14.77
C ASN A 40 -12.23 -6.80 -15.16
N GLU A 41 -12.62 -7.94 -15.70
CA GLU A 41 -11.70 -9.03 -16.10
C GLU A 41 -10.66 -8.56 -17.12
N LYS A 42 -11.05 -7.74 -18.11
CA LYS A 42 -10.13 -7.21 -19.11
C LYS A 42 -9.07 -6.33 -18.49
N ASP A 43 -9.44 -5.49 -17.51
CA ASP A 43 -8.53 -4.62 -16.80
C ASP A 43 -7.57 -5.42 -15.94
N ILE A 44 -8.05 -6.46 -15.26
CA ILE A 44 -7.21 -7.37 -14.47
C ILE A 44 -6.17 -8.08 -15.35
N LYS A 45 -6.56 -8.60 -16.52
CA LYS A 45 -5.63 -9.27 -17.45
C LYS A 45 -4.59 -8.29 -18.02
N LEU A 46 -4.98 -7.05 -18.29
CA LEU A 46 -4.05 -6.00 -18.73
C LEU A 46 -3.06 -5.64 -17.62
N ILE A 47 -3.56 -5.36 -16.42
CA ILE A 47 -2.73 -5.09 -15.24
C ILE A 47 -1.77 -6.25 -14.98
N ALA A 48 -2.25 -7.49 -15.04
CA ALA A 48 -1.43 -8.67 -14.84
C ALA A 48 -0.24 -8.72 -15.80
N LYS A 49 -0.46 -8.40 -17.07
CA LYS A 49 0.61 -8.32 -18.07
C LYS A 49 1.63 -7.24 -17.72
N GLU A 50 1.15 -6.07 -17.32
CA GLU A 50 2.00 -4.91 -17.02
C GLU A 50 2.89 -5.15 -15.79
N ILE A 51 2.32 -5.66 -14.68
CA ILE A 51 3.07 -5.85 -13.42
C ILE A 51 3.96 -7.10 -13.40
N HIS A 52 3.77 -8.04 -14.32
CA HIS A 52 4.64 -9.21 -14.46
C HIS A 52 5.63 -9.09 -15.61
N SER A 53 5.66 -7.93 -16.31
CA SER A 53 6.67 -7.64 -17.32
C SER A 53 7.95 -7.17 -16.64
N ILE A 54 9.03 -7.89 -16.88
CA ILE A 54 10.37 -7.54 -16.42
C ILE A 54 11.11 -6.95 -17.62
N PRO A 55 11.80 -5.79 -17.48
CA PRO A 55 12.59 -5.21 -18.57
C PRO A 55 13.63 -6.18 -19.10
N ASP A 56 13.90 -6.14 -20.42
CA ASP A 56 14.84 -7.06 -21.08
C ASP A 56 16.28 -6.88 -20.58
N GLU A 57 16.63 -5.66 -20.20
CA GLU A 57 17.95 -5.30 -19.64
C GLU A 57 18.13 -5.73 -18.17
N PHE A 58 17.07 -6.18 -17.49
CA PHE A 58 17.12 -6.60 -16.10
C PHE A 58 17.26 -8.11 -15.96
N THR A 59 18.25 -8.58 -15.24
CA THR A 59 18.57 -10.00 -15.06
C THR A 59 18.09 -10.51 -13.70
N PRO A 60 16.81 -10.92 -13.55
CA PRO A 60 16.32 -11.43 -12.29
C PRO A 60 16.85 -12.84 -12.03
N HIS A 61 16.91 -13.24 -10.75
CA HIS A 61 17.20 -14.63 -10.41
C HIS A 61 16.23 -15.59 -11.12
N LYS A 62 16.72 -16.71 -11.66
CA LYS A 62 15.95 -17.67 -12.47
C LYS A 62 14.64 -18.12 -11.81
N ARG A 63 14.67 -18.35 -10.50
CA ARG A 63 13.49 -18.75 -9.72
C ARG A 63 12.43 -17.63 -9.69
N ILE A 64 12.85 -16.39 -9.56
CA ILE A 64 11.94 -15.23 -9.56
C ILE A 64 11.30 -15.06 -10.94
N LYS A 65 12.09 -15.15 -12.00
CA LYS A 65 11.57 -15.13 -13.39
C LYS A 65 10.48 -16.19 -13.60
N LYS A 66 10.68 -17.40 -13.07
CA LYS A 66 9.68 -18.46 -13.13
C LYS A 66 8.42 -18.10 -12.34
N ILE A 67 8.56 -17.61 -11.10
CA ILE A 67 7.42 -17.21 -10.25
C ILE A 67 6.57 -16.14 -10.96
N TYR A 68 7.19 -15.13 -11.55
CA TYR A 68 6.48 -14.07 -12.26
C TYR A 68 5.72 -14.59 -13.48
N ASN A 69 6.34 -15.49 -14.24
CA ASN A 69 5.66 -16.14 -15.36
C ASN A 69 4.48 -17.01 -14.89
N ASP A 70 4.67 -17.81 -13.85
CA ASP A 70 3.64 -18.72 -13.33
C ASP A 70 2.43 -17.90 -12.79
N ARG A 71 2.67 -16.77 -12.13
CA ARG A 71 1.62 -15.84 -11.70
C ARG A 71 0.85 -15.26 -12.87
N TYR A 72 1.54 -14.75 -13.87
CA TYR A 72 0.89 -14.25 -15.08
C TYR A 72 0.03 -15.33 -15.74
N GLN A 73 0.55 -16.55 -15.88
CA GLN A 73 -0.19 -17.68 -16.46
C GLN A 73 -1.41 -18.06 -15.60
N SER A 74 -1.30 -18.00 -14.27
CA SER A 74 -2.44 -18.31 -13.38
C SER A 74 -3.61 -17.35 -13.62
N ILE A 75 -3.32 -16.08 -13.85
CA ILE A 75 -4.34 -15.04 -14.11
C ILE A 75 -4.95 -15.25 -15.51
N VAL A 76 -4.11 -15.46 -16.54
CA VAL A 76 -4.59 -15.67 -17.91
C VAL A 76 -5.49 -16.92 -18.02
N ASN A 77 -5.13 -17.98 -17.31
CA ASN A 77 -5.87 -19.24 -17.29
C ASN A 77 -6.97 -19.27 -16.22
N GLU A 78 -7.11 -18.24 -15.40
CA GLU A 78 -8.12 -18.11 -14.32
C GLU A 78 -8.08 -19.30 -13.33
N LYS A 79 -6.86 -19.81 -13.06
CA LYS A 79 -6.65 -20.98 -12.19
C LYS A 79 -5.45 -20.80 -11.28
N ASN A 80 -5.58 -21.34 -10.06
CA ASN A 80 -4.49 -21.40 -9.09
C ASN A 80 -3.89 -20.03 -8.76
N ILE A 81 -4.73 -18.98 -8.67
CA ILE A 81 -4.32 -17.66 -8.23
C ILE A 81 -4.04 -17.75 -6.73
N ASP A 82 -2.78 -17.57 -6.34
CA ASP A 82 -2.37 -17.55 -4.94
C ASP A 82 -2.59 -16.16 -4.29
N TRP A 83 -2.44 -16.10 -2.98
CA TRP A 83 -2.61 -14.87 -2.20
C TRP A 83 -1.69 -13.74 -2.65
N ALA A 84 -0.42 -14.04 -2.92
CA ALA A 84 0.56 -13.02 -3.33
C ALA A 84 0.22 -12.43 -4.71
N THR A 85 -0.27 -13.26 -5.62
CA THR A 85 -0.77 -12.81 -6.93
C THR A 85 -2.02 -11.95 -6.79
N ALA A 86 -2.97 -12.36 -5.95
CA ALA A 86 -4.20 -11.59 -5.70
C ALA A 86 -3.90 -10.25 -5.02
N GLU A 87 -2.97 -10.22 -4.05
CA GLU A 87 -2.49 -9.00 -3.39
C GLU A 87 -1.86 -8.04 -4.40
N ALA A 88 -0.95 -8.52 -5.25
CA ALA A 88 -0.31 -7.70 -6.27
C ALA A 88 -1.33 -7.10 -7.26
N LEU A 89 -2.34 -7.86 -7.67
CA LEU A 89 -3.42 -7.37 -8.51
C LEU A 89 -4.28 -6.32 -7.80
N ALA A 90 -4.60 -6.52 -6.52
CA ALA A 90 -5.37 -5.56 -5.73
C ALA A 90 -4.62 -4.23 -5.59
N PHE A 91 -3.33 -4.27 -5.25
CA PHE A 91 -2.49 -3.06 -5.20
C PHE A 91 -2.42 -2.38 -6.57
N ALA A 92 -2.15 -3.13 -7.62
CA ALA A 92 -2.06 -2.58 -8.96
C ALA A 92 -3.37 -1.94 -9.44
N SER A 93 -4.53 -2.50 -9.08
CA SER A 93 -5.82 -1.92 -9.42
C SER A 93 -6.04 -0.57 -8.74
N LEU A 94 -5.71 -0.45 -7.45
CA LEU A 94 -5.77 0.82 -6.72
C LEU A 94 -4.83 1.87 -7.33
N LEU A 95 -3.60 1.47 -7.63
CA LEU A 95 -2.61 2.35 -8.27
C LEU A 95 -3.09 2.83 -9.64
N ALA A 96 -3.69 1.93 -10.44
CA ALA A 96 -4.26 2.27 -11.75
C ALA A 96 -5.40 3.29 -11.66
N ASP A 97 -6.18 3.23 -10.57
CA ASP A 97 -7.25 4.17 -10.26
C ASP A 97 -6.74 5.48 -9.63
N GLY A 98 -5.42 5.59 -9.41
CA GLY A 98 -4.78 6.80 -8.88
C GLY A 98 -4.69 6.87 -7.36
N TYR A 99 -5.05 5.80 -6.65
CA TYR A 99 -4.85 5.71 -5.20
C TYR A 99 -3.42 5.29 -4.87
N GLY A 100 -2.87 5.84 -3.77
CA GLY A 100 -1.59 5.39 -3.24
C GLY A 100 -1.69 4.03 -2.56
N VAL A 101 -0.59 3.30 -2.53
CA VAL A 101 -0.45 2.09 -1.70
C VAL A 101 0.89 2.14 -1.00
N ARG A 102 0.87 2.07 0.33
CA ARG A 102 2.06 2.04 1.17
C ARG A 102 2.03 0.79 2.03
N LEU A 103 3.05 -0.04 1.88
CA LEU A 103 3.26 -1.26 2.66
C LEU A 103 4.58 -1.17 3.41
N SER A 104 4.53 -1.28 4.72
CA SER A 104 5.71 -1.29 5.57
C SER A 104 5.72 -2.47 6.54
N GLY A 105 6.89 -2.83 7.00
CA GLY A 105 7.12 -3.91 7.95
C GLY A 105 8.52 -4.49 7.79
N GLN A 106 8.80 -5.61 8.42
CA GLN A 106 10.06 -6.31 8.28
C GLN A 106 9.98 -7.30 7.11
N ASP A 107 10.96 -7.27 6.21
CA ASP A 107 11.03 -8.14 5.02
C ASP A 107 9.83 -8.05 4.07
N VAL A 108 9.08 -6.97 4.05
CA VAL A 108 7.86 -6.86 3.22
C VAL A 108 8.15 -6.83 1.72
N GLY A 109 9.34 -6.39 1.33
CA GLY A 109 9.76 -6.38 -0.08
C GLY A 109 9.79 -7.76 -0.71
N ARG A 110 10.30 -8.75 0.01
CA ARG A 110 10.30 -10.16 -0.35
C ARG A 110 9.04 -10.87 0.14
N GLY A 111 8.53 -10.45 1.27
CA GLY A 111 7.60 -11.13 2.13
C GLY A 111 8.31 -12.12 3.06
N THR A 112 7.91 -12.21 4.34
CA THR A 112 8.53 -13.06 5.36
C THR A 112 8.69 -14.51 4.88
N PHE A 113 7.70 -15.03 4.17
CA PHE A 113 7.69 -16.40 3.66
C PHE A 113 8.19 -16.53 2.21
N SER A 114 8.94 -15.55 1.70
CA SER A 114 9.38 -15.50 0.30
C SER A 114 8.22 -15.65 -0.68
N HIS A 115 7.10 -15.03 -0.38
CA HIS A 115 5.85 -15.16 -1.15
C HIS A 115 5.55 -13.95 -2.02
N ARG A 116 5.94 -12.72 -1.61
CA ARG A 116 5.55 -11.48 -2.30
C ARG A 116 6.44 -11.15 -3.49
N HIS A 117 7.74 -11.01 -3.26
CA HIS A 117 8.71 -10.59 -4.27
C HIS A 117 8.31 -9.30 -5.01
N ALA A 118 7.88 -8.29 -4.27
CA ALA A 118 7.52 -6.98 -4.84
C ALA A 118 8.74 -6.13 -5.19
N VAL A 119 9.90 -6.47 -4.66
CA VAL A 119 11.20 -5.86 -4.97
C VAL A 119 12.09 -6.93 -5.57
N LEU A 120 12.56 -6.68 -6.79
CA LEU A 120 13.49 -7.55 -7.50
C LEU A 120 14.88 -6.96 -7.48
N TYR A 121 15.89 -7.80 -7.53
CA TYR A 121 17.30 -7.42 -7.61
C TYR A 121 17.91 -8.03 -8.85
N ASP A 122 18.60 -7.19 -9.62
CA ASP A 122 19.39 -7.62 -10.76
C ASP A 122 20.59 -8.45 -10.27
N GLN A 123 20.85 -9.57 -10.94
CA GLN A 123 21.91 -10.50 -10.51
C GLN A 123 23.31 -10.08 -11.00
N GLU A 124 23.40 -9.07 -11.90
CA GLU A 124 24.66 -8.61 -12.49
C GLU A 124 25.14 -7.31 -11.83
N ASN A 125 24.21 -6.38 -11.55
CA ASN A 125 24.54 -5.03 -11.07
C ASN A 125 23.88 -4.64 -9.75
N GLU A 126 23.08 -5.56 -9.14
CA GLU A 126 22.36 -5.35 -7.88
C GLU A 126 21.30 -4.24 -7.91
N GLU A 127 20.95 -3.71 -9.07
CA GLU A 127 19.89 -2.70 -9.20
C GLU A 127 18.54 -3.24 -8.73
N ARG A 128 17.76 -2.34 -8.16
CA ARG A 128 16.42 -2.66 -7.66
C ARG A 128 15.36 -2.33 -8.69
N PHE A 129 14.48 -3.27 -8.97
CA PHE A 129 13.29 -3.06 -9.78
C PHE A 129 12.03 -3.36 -8.96
N VAL A 130 11.08 -2.44 -8.97
CA VAL A 130 9.80 -2.56 -8.27
C VAL A 130 8.68 -2.46 -9.32
N PRO A 131 8.13 -3.57 -9.81
CA PRO A 131 7.16 -3.57 -10.91
C PRO A 131 5.96 -2.66 -10.67
N LEU A 132 5.40 -2.66 -9.45
CA LEU A 132 4.24 -1.83 -9.09
C LEU A 132 4.52 -0.33 -9.05
N ARG A 133 5.78 0.10 -9.10
CA ARG A 133 6.12 1.52 -8.99
C ARG A 133 5.96 2.27 -10.31
N HIS A 134 6.12 1.58 -11.44
CA HIS A 134 6.21 2.22 -12.75
C HIS A 134 5.53 1.44 -13.89
N PHE A 135 4.49 0.66 -13.61
CA PHE A 135 3.82 -0.11 -14.66
C PHE A 135 2.94 0.76 -15.57
N ARG A 136 2.53 1.95 -15.11
CA ARG A 136 1.78 2.93 -15.89
C ARG A 136 2.33 4.35 -15.73
N LYS A 137 2.20 5.17 -16.79
CA LYS A 137 2.65 6.58 -16.75
C LYS A 137 1.84 7.44 -15.78
N LYS A 138 0.54 7.12 -15.59
CA LYS A 138 -0.35 7.79 -14.64
C LYS A 138 -0.90 6.72 -13.71
N GLN A 139 -0.40 6.70 -12.51
CA GLN A 139 -0.81 5.81 -11.44
C GLN A 139 -0.60 6.47 -10.08
N GLY A 140 -1.17 5.90 -9.04
CA GLY A 140 -0.88 6.26 -7.65
C GLY A 140 0.56 5.90 -7.25
N LEU A 141 1.02 6.46 -6.15
CA LEU A 141 2.35 6.16 -5.60
C LEU A 141 2.36 4.77 -4.94
N PHE A 142 3.32 3.93 -5.31
CA PHE A 142 3.60 2.68 -4.60
C PHE A 142 4.84 2.81 -3.74
N GLU A 143 4.67 2.64 -2.44
CA GLU A 143 5.76 2.59 -1.48
C GLU A 143 5.82 1.22 -0.83
N ILE A 144 7.00 0.64 -0.79
CA ILE A 144 7.29 -0.59 -0.07
C ILE A 144 8.57 -0.40 0.72
N VAL A 145 8.48 -0.60 2.04
CA VAL A 145 9.52 -0.20 3.00
C VAL A 145 9.80 -1.33 3.99
N ASP A 146 10.99 -1.91 3.88
CA ASP A 146 11.51 -2.78 4.92
C ASP A 146 11.96 -1.90 6.11
N SER A 147 11.15 -1.90 7.16
CA SER A 147 11.35 -1.04 8.33
C SER A 147 12.24 -1.70 9.37
N PHE A 148 13.13 -0.90 9.98
CA PHE A 148 13.95 -1.31 11.14
C PHE A 148 13.34 -0.89 12.47
N LEU A 149 12.17 -0.26 12.47
CA LEU A 149 11.48 0.15 13.68
C LEU A 149 10.86 -1.05 14.39
N SER A 150 10.70 -0.93 15.72
CA SER A 150 9.86 -1.87 16.47
C SER A 150 8.40 -1.78 16.01
N GLU A 151 7.62 -2.79 16.34
CA GLU A 151 6.19 -2.86 16.00
C GLU A 151 5.43 -1.63 16.51
N PHE A 152 5.73 -1.17 17.72
CA PHE A 152 5.18 0.07 18.27
C PHE A 152 5.49 1.29 17.39
N GLY A 153 6.75 1.42 17.00
CA GLY A 153 7.24 2.57 16.22
C GLY A 153 6.68 2.57 14.81
N VAL A 154 6.72 1.43 14.12
CA VAL A 154 6.25 1.34 12.74
C VAL A 154 4.73 1.50 12.64
N LEU A 155 3.95 0.83 13.50
CA LEU A 155 2.49 0.96 13.47
C LEU A 155 2.05 2.38 13.84
N GLY A 156 2.72 3.01 14.82
CA GLY A 156 2.44 4.40 15.19
C GLY A 156 2.70 5.37 14.04
N PHE A 157 3.79 5.16 13.30
CA PHE A 157 4.10 5.96 12.11
C PHE A 157 3.05 5.75 11.01
N GLU A 158 2.74 4.51 10.67
CA GLU A 158 1.80 4.20 9.60
C GLU A 158 0.38 4.66 9.94
N TYR A 159 -0.02 4.59 11.20
CA TYR A 159 -1.28 5.20 11.65
C TYR A 159 -1.29 6.72 11.38
N GLY A 160 -0.21 7.43 11.77
CA GLY A 160 -0.10 8.87 11.48
C GLY A 160 -0.12 9.18 9.99
N TYR A 161 0.54 8.34 9.18
CA TYR A 161 0.53 8.47 7.71
C TYR A 161 -0.89 8.34 7.14
N SER A 162 -1.65 7.33 7.59
CA SER A 162 -3.04 7.11 7.15
C SER A 162 -3.96 8.30 7.48
N GLN A 163 -3.69 9.00 8.59
CA GLN A 163 -4.43 10.19 8.98
C GLN A 163 -4.10 11.40 8.09
N ALA A 164 -2.91 11.44 7.50
CA ALA A 164 -2.48 12.54 6.64
C ALA A 164 -3.04 12.43 5.21
N ASP A 165 -3.13 11.21 4.67
CA ASP A 165 -3.60 10.96 3.31
C ASP A 165 -4.66 9.86 3.22
N PRO A 166 -5.95 10.23 3.16
CA PRO A 166 -7.06 9.27 3.06
C PRO A 166 -7.17 8.60 1.69
N LYS A 167 -6.35 8.98 0.71
CA LYS A 167 -6.32 8.38 -0.64
C LYS A 167 -5.20 7.37 -0.80
N THR A 168 -4.48 7.05 0.25
CA THR A 168 -3.46 6.01 0.26
C THR A 168 -3.92 4.84 1.14
N LEU A 169 -3.91 3.65 0.58
CA LEU A 169 -4.03 2.41 1.36
C LEU A 169 -2.72 2.21 2.12
N VAL A 170 -2.77 2.35 3.43
CA VAL A 170 -1.61 2.20 4.31
C VAL A 170 -1.70 0.86 5.02
N ILE A 171 -0.64 0.07 4.91
CA ILE A 171 -0.57 -1.28 5.46
C ILE A 171 0.71 -1.43 6.27
N TRP A 172 0.57 -1.88 7.51
CA TRP A 172 1.68 -2.46 8.27
C TRP A 172 1.53 -3.97 8.31
N GLU A 173 2.58 -4.68 7.94
CA GLU A 173 2.67 -6.14 8.04
C GLU A 173 3.64 -6.51 9.18
N ALA A 174 3.11 -7.13 10.23
CA ALA A 174 3.96 -7.77 11.23
C ALA A 174 4.70 -8.95 10.58
N GLN A 175 5.97 -9.16 10.92
CA GLN A 175 6.74 -10.30 10.38
C GLN A 175 6.09 -11.64 10.75
N PHE A 176 5.58 -11.74 11.97
CA PHE A 176 4.66 -12.78 12.43
C PHE A 176 3.57 -12.12 13.27
N GLY A 177 2.35 -12.64 13.19
CA GLY A 177 1.23 -12.13 14.00
C GLY A 177 1.50 -12.10 15.51
N ASP A 178 2.36 -12.99 16.00
CA ASP A 178 2.82 -13.06 17.38
C ASP A 178 3.48 -11.75 17.87
N PHE A 179 4.07 -10.99 16.97
CA PHE A 179 4.76 -9.74 17.29
C PHE A 179 3.83 -8.52 17.34
N SER A 180 2.56 -8.65 16.96
CA SER A 180 1.58 -7.57 17.06
C SER A 180 1.37 -7.07 18.50
N ASN A 181 1.66 -7.90 19.50
CA ASN A 181 1.63 -7.53 20.91
C ASN A 181 2.57 -6.36 21.22
N GLY A 182 3.68 -6.23 20.52
CA GLY A 182 4.61 -5.08 20.65
C GLY A 182 3.97 -3.76 20.20
N ALA A 183 2.93 -3.81 19.38
CA ALA A 183 2.17 -2.65 18.90
C ALA A 183 0.83 -2.45 19.62
N GLN A 184 0.49 -3.26 20.62
CA GLN A 184 -0.82 -3.29 21.27
C GLN A 184 -1.29 -1.92 21.76
N THR A 185 -0.40 -1.10 22.29
CA THR A 185 -0.72 0.25 22.74
C THR A 185 -1.24 1.13 21.60
N ILE A 186 -0.64 1.03 20.41
CA ILE A 186 -1.09 1.78 19.23
C ILE A 186 -2.47 1.27 18.79
N ILE A 187 -2.68 -0.03 18.81
CA ILE A 187 -3.98 -0.63 18.47
C ILE A 187 -5.05 -0.11 19.42
N ASP A 188 -4.85 -0.23 20.74
CA ASP A 188 -5.87 0.07 21.75
C ASP A 188 -6.15 1.57 21.89
N GLN A 189 -5.09 2.41 21.84
CA GLN A 189 -5.22 3.83 22.16
C GLN A 189 -5.48 4.72 20.94
N PHE A 190 -5.14 4.25 19.74
CA PHE A 190 -5.23 5.07 18.53
C PHE A 190 -6.13 4.44 17.46
N ILE A 191 -5.86 3.21 17.03
CA ILE A 191 -6.62 2.61 15.91
C ILE A 191 -8.08 2.36 16.32
N THR A 192 -8.33 1.67 17.43
CA THR A 192 -9.69 1.31 17.86
C THR A 192 -10.55 2.50 18.27
N THR A 193 -9.94 3.60 18.66
CA THR A 193 -10.62 4.81 19.14
C THR A 193 -10.50 6.01 18.21
N GLY A 194 -9.62 5.92 17.22
CA GLY A 194 -9.19 7.07 16.41
C GLY A 194 -10.31 7.72 15.62
N GLU A 195 -11.19 6.93 15.02
CA GLU A 195 -12.30 7.45 14.22
C GLU A 195 -13.23 8.36 15.05
N ARG A 196 -13.58 7.94 16.26
CA ARG A 196 -14.40 8.77 17.15
C ARG A 196 -13.65 9.94 17.75
N LYS A 197 -12.37 9.77 18.05
CA LYS A 197 -11.55 10.77 18.75
C LYS A 197 -11.07 11.86 17.81
N TRP A 198 -10.66 11.49 16.59
CA TRP A 198 -10.06 12.40 15.62
C TRP A 198 -10.97 12.70 14.43
N LEU A 199 -12.11 12.01 14.31
CA LEU A 199 -13.08 12.12 13.20
C LEU A 199 -12.46 11.79 11.84
N ARG A 200 -11.43 10.95 11.82
CA ARG A 200 -10.75 10.46 10.63
C ARG A 200 -10.67 8.94 10.66
N MET A 201 -10.87 8.33 9.50
CA MET A 201 -10.62 6.89 9.32
C MET A 201 -9.12 6.65 9.16
N SER A 202 -8.67 5.48 9.57
CA SER A 202 -7.31 4.97 9.37
C SER A 202 -7.36 3.61 8.72
#